data_b12b7f19dc29b29eb255f2e6cba84715
#
_entry.id   b12b7f19dc29b29eb255f2e6cba84715
#
_cell.length_a   1.000
_cell.length_b   1.000
_cell.length_c   1.000
_cell.angle_alpha   90.00
_cell.angle_beta   90.00
_cell.angle_gamma   90.00
#
_symmetry.space_group_name_H-M   'P 1'
#
loop_
_entity.id
_entity.type
_entity.pdbx_description
1 polymer ?
#
loop_
_entity_poly.entity_id
_entity_poly.type
_entity_poly.pdbx_seq_one_letter_code
_entity_poly.pdbx_strand_id
1 'polypeptide(L)'
;MSDLYREQILDHFRNPRNHGTLEPHDASFEDTNPLCGDRVRMDLRLEGNRIVDIRFSGRGCAISQASASMLTELAKGQTVDDVRELTKEDLLDELGIPISPARLKCALLGLKVLKASAYGYTGWPGEGDA
;
A
#
# COMPACT_ATOMS: atom_id res chain seq x y z
N MET A 1 -14.60 10.10 -16.31
CA MET A 1 -13.20 9.89 -15.92
C MET A 1 -13.10 9.64 -14.43
N SER A 2 -13.37 10.65 -13.62
CA SER A 2 -13.27 10.47 -12.16
C SER A 2 -14.25 9.42 -11.63
N ASP A 3 -15.35 9.17 -12.32
CA ASP A 3 -16.31 8.15 -11.88
C ASP A 3 -15.74 6.74 -11.99
N LEU A 4 -14.97 6.43 -13.04
CA LEU A 4 -14.34 5.13 -13.17
C LEU A 4 -13.32 4.90 -12.06
N TYR A 5 -12.50 5.90 -11.75
CA TYR A 5 -11.50 5.79 -10.69
C TYR A 5 -12.17 5.69 -9.33
N ARG A 6 -13.24 6.44 -9.12
CA ARG A 6 -13.99 6.37 -7.86
C ARG A 6 -14.59 4.97 -7.67
N GLU A 7 -15.15 4.39 -8.72
CA GLU A 7 -15.68 3.03 -8.66
C GLU A 7 -14.59 2.02 -8.39
N GLN A 8 -13.39 2.20 -8.95
CA GLN A 8 -12.26 1.33 -8.71
C GLN A 8 -11.86 1.38 -7.22
N ILE A 9 -11.81 2.56 -6.64
CA ILE A 9 -11.50 2.72 -5.22
C ILE A 9 -12.54 2.02 -4.36
N LEU A 10 -13.82 2.21 -4.66
CA LEU A 10 -14.89 1.58 -3.90
C LEU A 10 -14.86 0.06 -4.06
N ASP A 11 -14.53 -0.44 -5.25
CA ASP A 11 -14.43 -1.88 -5.48
C ASP A 11 -13.28 -2.47 -4.65
N HIS A 12 -12.11 -1.85 -4.67
CA HIS A 12 -10.98 -2.30 -3.85
C HIS A 12 -11.29 -2.23 -2.36
N PHE A 13 -12.07 -1.25 -1.94
CA PHE A 13 -12.47 -1.14 -0.55
C PHE A 13 -13.45 -2.23 -0.14
N ARG A 14 -14.43 -2.52 -0.99
CA ARG A 14 -15.45 -3.53 -0.70
C ARG A 14 -14.96 -4.96 -0.91
N ASN A 15 -14.07 -5.14 -1.88
CA ASN A 15 -13.54 -6.43 -2.27
C ASN A 15 -12.01 -6.36 -2.32
N PRO A 16 -11.35 -6.21 -1.16
CA PRO A 16 -9.90 -6.03 -1.15
C PRO A 16 -9.18 -7.25 -1.69
N ARG A 17 -8.16 -7.02 -2.52
CA ARG A 17 -7.31 -8.06 -3.09
C ARG A 17 -6.20 -8.39 -2.12
N ASN A 18 -5.80 -9.67 -2.11
CA ASN A 18 -4.70 -10.13 -1.27
C ASN A 18 -4.88 -9.73 0.20
N HIS A 19 -6.11 -9.86 0.69
CA HIS A 19 -6.47 -9.49 2.05
C HIS A 19 -6.22 -10.65 3.00
N GLY A 20 -5.68 -10.37 4.17
CA GLY A 20 -5.43 -11.37 5.20
C GLY A 20 -4.00 -11.27 5.72
N THR A 21 -3.49 -12.42 6.20
CA THR A 21 -2.13 -12.54 6.72
C THR A 21 -1.45 -13.73 6.06
N LEU A 22 -0.12 -13.77 6.13
CA LEU A 22 0.69 -14.90 5.66
C LEU A 22 1.37 -15.54 6.85
N GLU A 23 1.23 -16.88 6.96
CA GLU A 23 1.95 -17.66 7.95
C GLU A 23 2.51 -18.91 7.25
N PRO A 24 3.83 -19.03 7.09
CA PRO A 24 4.86 -18.06 7.51
C PRO A 24 4.99 -16.89 6.54
N HIS A 25 5.71 -15.85 6.98
CA HIS A 25 6.10 -14.74 6.13
C HIS A 25 7.59 -14.46 6.33
N ASP A 26 8.19 -13.79 5.35
CA ASP A 26 9.60 -13.41 5.42
C ASP A 26 9.80 -11.99 5.90
N ALA A 27 8.80 -11.14 5.68
CA ALA A 27 8.83 -9.76 6.12
C ALA A 27 7.41 -9.32 6.50
N SER A 28 7.32 -8.43 7.47
CA SER A 28 6.04 -7.90 7.93
C SER A 28 6.27 -6.52 8.52
N PHE A 29 5.30 -5.63 8.33
CA PHE A 29 5.33 -4.33 8.97
C PHE A 29 3.90 -3.82 9.12
N GLU A 30 3.65 -3.14 10.21
CA GLU A 30 2.36 -2.53 10.49
C GLU A 30 2.58 -1.09 10.95
N ASP A 31 1.73 -0.18 10.47
CA ASP A 31 1.80 1.21 10.90
C ASP A 31 0.41 1.83 10.86
N THR A 32 0.30 2.99 11.47
CA THR A 32 -0.96 3.73 11.56
C THR A 32 -0.76 5.15 11.08
N ASN A 33 -1.87 5.77 10.65
CA ASN A 33 -1.94 7.21 10.46
C ASN A 33 -2.65 7.78 11.70
N PRO A 34 -1.91 8.39 12.63
CA PRO A 34 -2.53 8.84 13.89
C PRO A 34 -3.58 9.93 13.71
N LEU A 35 -3.54 10.67 12.59
CA LEU A 35 -4.49 11.72 12.33
C LEU A 35 -5.89 11.17 11.99
N CYS A 36 -5.95 10.00 11.36
CA CYS A 36 -7.20 9.40 10.88
C CYS A 36 -7.53 8.07 11.53
N GLY A 37 -6.61 7.50 12.29
CA GLY A 37 -6.80 6.18 12.87
C GLY A 37 -6.72 5.03 11.88
N ASP A 38 -6.26 5.29 10.65
CA ASP A 38 -6.04 4.23 9.68
C ASP A 38 -4.90 3.31 10.14
N ARG A 39 -5.04 2.02 9.85
CA ARG A 39 -4.01 1.03 10.15
C ARG A 39 -3.84 0.11 8.95
N VAL A 40 -2.59 -0.17 8.61
CA VAL A 40 -2.26 -1.11 7.53
C VAL A 40 -1.11 -1.99 8.00
N ARG A 41 -1.25 -3.29 7.79
CA ARG A 41 -0.19 -4.28 7.97
C ARG A 41 0.00 -5.01 6.65
N MET A 42 1.25 -5.28 6.27
CA MET A 42 1.56 -6.10 5.12
C MET A 42 2.52 -7.21 5.51
N ASP A 43 2.21 -8.43 5.05
CA ASP A 43 3.06 -9.60 5.19
C ASP A 43 3.54 -10.00 3.81
N LEU A 44 4.84 -10.22 3.67
CA LEU A 44 5.47 -10.56 2.40
C LEU A 44 6.15 -11.92 2.50
N ARG A 45 6.01 -12.71 1.43
CA ARG A 45 6.82 -13.92 1.26
C ARG A 45 7.76 -13.68 0.09
N LEU A 46 9.05 -13.94 0.31
CA LEU A 46 10.11 -13.61 -0.64
C LEU A 46 10.83 -14.86 -1.10
N GLU A 47 11.21 -14.87 -2.39
CA GLU A 47 12.20 -15.81 -2.91
C GLU A 47 13.33 -14.98 -3.51
N GLY A 48 14.48 -14.98 -2.83
CA GLY A 48 15.53 -14.02 -3.15
C GLY A 48 14.99 -12.62 -2.88
N ASN A 49 15.02 -11.77 -3.90
CA ASN A 49 14.47 -10.42 -3.78
C ASN A 49 13.10 -10.26 -4.44
N ARG A 50 12.46 -11.39 -4.84
CA ARG A 50 11.15 -11.34 -5.51
C ARG A 50 10.04 -11.57 -4.50
N ILE A 51 9.02 -10.74 -4.56
CA ILE A 51 7.83 -10.87 -3.72
C ILE A 51 6.90 -11.89 -4.38
N VAL A 52 6.91 -13.13 -3.86
CA VAL A 52 6.10 -14.19 -4.46
C VAL A 52 4.70 -14.21 -3.90
N ASP A 53 4.48 -13.65 -2.72
CA ASP A 53 3.13 -13.49 -2.18
C ASP A 53 3.13 -12.30 -1.24
N ILE A 54 1.95 -11.68 -1.10
CA ILE A 54 1.75 -10.51 -0.25
C ILE A 54 0.31 -10.51 0.23
N ARG A 55 0.10 -10.16 1.49
CA ARG A 55 -1.23 -9.96 2.04
C ARG A 55 -1.22 -8.68 2.85
N PHE A 56 -2.38 -8.02 2.88
CA PHE A 56 -2.53 -6.87 3.77
C PHE A 56 -3.75 -7.05 4.65
N SER A 57 -3.71 -6.41 5.81
CA SER A 57 -4.85 -6.31 6.71
C SER A 57 -4.82 -4.93 7.34
N GLY A 58 -5.93 -4.55 7.93
CA GLY A 58 -6.01 -3.24 8.57
C GLY A 58 -7.43 -2.74 8.60
N ARG A 59 -7.56 -1.46 8.91
CA ARG A 59 -8.85 -0.78 8.93
C ARG A 59 -8.62 0.70 8.72
N GLY A 60 -9.65 1.39 8.27
CA GLY A 60 -9.57 2.82 8.03
C GLY A 60 -10.51 3.25 6.93
N CYS A 61 -10.29 4.43 6.40
CA CYS A 61 -11.14 4.99 5.36
C CYS A 61 -10.97 4.24 4.04
N ALA A 62 -11.91 4.47 3.13
CA ALA A 62 -11.90 3.81 1.82
C ALA A 62 -10.59 4.08 1.06
N ILE A 63 -10.04 5.29 1.18
CA ILE A 63 -8.81 5.67 0.48
C ILE A 63 -7.62 4.82 0.98
N SER A 64 -7.45 4.69 2.31
CA SER A 64 -6.31 3.95 2.84
C SER A 64 -6.40 2.48 2.50
N GLN A 65 -7.58 1.89 2.63
CA GLN A 65 -7.75 0.46 2.39
C GLN A 65 -7.70 0.12 0.90
N ALA A 66 -8.28 0.97 0.05
CA ALA A 66 -8.22 0.76 -1.38
C ALA A 66 -6.79 0.90 -1.92
N SER A 67 -6.04 1.89 -1.44
CA SER A 67 -4.66 2.04 -1.91
C SER A 67 -3.79 0.87 -1.46
N ALA A 68 -3.99 0.36 -0.24
CA ALA A 68 -3.27 -0.83 0.21
C ALA A 68 -3.59 -2.04 -0.68
N SER A 69 -4.86 -2.24 -1.01
CA SER A 69 -5.28 -3.31 -1.92
C SER A 69 -4.62 -3.19 -3.29
N MET A 70 -4.64 -1.99 -3.88
CA MET A 70 -4.01 -1.74 -5.18
C MET A 70 -2.52 -2.00 -5.13
N LEU A 71 -1.85 -1.59 -4.06
CA LEU A 71 -0.42 -1.77 -3.90
C LEU A 71 -0.04 -3.25 -3.82
N THR A 72 -0.87 -4.09 -3.19
CA THR A 72 -0.58 -5.52 -3.16
C THR A 72 -0.60 -6.12 -4.57
N GLU A 73 -1.51 -5.65 -5.42
CA GLU A 73 -1.54 -6.11 -6.81
C GLU A 73 -0.32 -5.63 -7.60
N LEU A 74 0.12 -4.38 -7.36
CA LEU A 74 1.29 -3.85 -8.03
C LEU A 74 2.58 -4.55 -7.58
N ALA A 75 2.66 -4.94 -6.31
CA ALA A 75 3.87 -5.49 -5.73
C ALA A 75 4.02 -7.00 -5.94
N LYS A 76 2.91 -7.72 -6.05
CA LYS A 76 2.98 -9.18 -6.15
C LYS A 76 3.67 -9.58 -7.44
N GLY A 77 4.69 -10.42 -7.33
CA GLY A 77 5.49 -10.85 -8.47
C GLY A 77 6.62 -9.90 -8.84
N GLN A 78 6.73 -8.77 -8.17
CA GLN A 78 7.79 -7.80 -8.42
C GLN A 78 8.96 -8.02 -7.46
N THR A 79 10.08 -7.34 -7.73
CA THR A 79 11.24 -7.43 -6.85
C THR A 79 11.21 -6.32 -5.80
N VAL A 80 12.02 -6.50 -4.75
CA VAL A 80 12.22 -5.44 -3.75
C VAL A 80 12.74 -4.17 -4.41
N ASP A 81 13.60 -4.30 -5.43
CA ASP A 81 14.11 -3.13 -6.16
C ASP A 81 12.98 -2.40 -6.91
N ASP A 82 12.03 -3.16 -7.47
CA ASP A 82 10.85 -2.54 -8.12
C ASP A 82 10.02 -1.75 -7.10
N VAL A 83 9.86 -2.27 -5.89
CA VAL A 83 9.16 -1.55 -4.83
C VAL A 83 9.91 -0.28 -4.44
N ARG A 84 11.24 -0.35 -4.41
CA ARG A 84 12.06 0.83 -4.10
C ARG A 84 11.84 1.94 -5.13
N GLU A 85 11.59 1.60 -6.38
CA GLU A 85 11.34 2.55 -7.45
C GLU A 85 9.92 3.11 -7.46
N LEU A 86 8.98 2.51 -6.72
CA LEU A 86 7.62 3.02 -6.63
C LEU A 86 7.60 4.36 -5.91
N THR A 87 6.96 5.34 -6.53
CA THR A 87 6.86 6.70 -5.98
C THR A 87 5.44 6.98 -5.53
N LYS A 88 5.28 8.05 -4.73
CA LYS A 88 3.94 8.50 -4.38
C LYS A 88 3.15 8.93 -5.60
N GLU A 89 3.83 9.49 -6.60
CA GLU A 89 3.18 9.89 -7.85
C GLU A 89 2.62 8.68 -8.59
N ASP A 90 3.34 7.56 -8.59
CA ASP A 90 2.85 6.31 -9.19
C ASP A 90 1.55 5.88 -8.53
N LEU A 91 1.48 5.92 -7.21
CA LEU A 91 0.28 5.53 -6.49
C LEU A 91 -0.86 6.52 -6.73
N LEU A 92 -0.58 7.81 -6.70
CA LEU A 92 -1.60 8.82 -6.93
C LEU A 92 -2.19 8.72 -8.35
N ASP A 93 -1.34 8.38 -9.34
CA ASP A 93 -1.83 8.12 -10.70
C ASP A 93 -2.74 6.90 -10.73
N GLU A 94 -2.40 5.84 -9.98
CA GLU A 94 -3.25 4.64 -9.91
C GLU A 94 -4.61 4.96 -9.27
N LEU A 95 -4.63 5.79 -8.23
CA LEU A 95 -5.88 6.20 -7.61
C LEU A 95 -6.73 7.04 -8.56
N GLY A 96 -6.08 7.88 -9.37
CA GLY A 96 -6.72 8.57 -10.47
C GLY A 96 -7.69 9.68 -10.10
N ILE A 97 -7.81 10.02 -8.82
CA ILE A 97 -8.64 11.12 -8.37
C ILE A 97 -7.79 12.11 -7.57
N PRO A 98 -8.20 13.38 -7.50
CA PRO A 98 -7.50 14.34 -6.66
C PRO A 98 -7.60 13.93 -5.19
N ILE A 99 -6.46 13.95 -4.48
CA ILE A 99 -6.41 13.64 -3.06
C ILE A 99 -6.07 14.95 -2.33
N SER A 100 -6.95 15.35 -1.42
CA SER A 100 -6.72 16.56 -0.65
C SER A 100 -5.50 16.41 0.26
N PRO A 101 -4.84 17.51 0.64
CA PRO A 101 -3.71 17.42 1.56
C PRO A 101 -4.05 16.71 2.87
N ALA A 102 -5.28 16.87 3.36
CA ALA A 102 -5.72 16.22 4.59
C ALA A 102 -5.80 14.70 4.46
N ARG A 103 -6.00 14.18 3.23
CA ARG A 103 -6.13 12.75 2.97
C ARG A 103 -4.88 12.12 2.38
N LEU A 104 -3.83 12.91 2.13
CA LEU A 104 -2.65 12.42 1.45
C LEU A 104 -1.99 11.29 2.24
N LYS A 105 -1.87 11.43 3.55
CA LYS A 105 -1.28 10.38 4.38
C LYS A 105 -2.16 9.14 4.44
N CYS A 106 -3.48 9.29 4.33
CA CYS A 106 -4.36 8.13 4.21
C CYS A 106 -4.03 7.33 2.95
N ALA A 107 -3.83 8.02 1.83
CA ALA A 107 -3.48 7.38 0.57
C ALA A 107 -2.10 6.74 0.61
N LEU A 108 -1.14 7.36 1.30
CA LEU A 108 0.26 6.93 1.29
C LEU A 108 0.60 5.90 2.36
N LEU A 109 -0.27 5.64 3.31
CA LEU A 109 0.03 4.73 4.41
C LEU A 109 0.42 3.34 3.90
N GLY A 110 -0.32 2.79 2.94
CA GLY A 110 -0.02 1.49 2.36
C GLY A 110 1.35 1.45 1.70
N LEU A 111 1.72 2.50 0.97
CA LEU A 111 3.03 2.57 0.33
C LEU A 111 4.15 2.65 1.37
N LYS A 112 3.93 3.41 2.44
CA LYS A 112 4.87 3.47 3.56
C LYS A 112 5.11 2.07 4.14
N VAL A 113 4.02 1.35 4.41
CA VAL A 113 4.09 0.00 4.99
C VAL A 113 4.75 -0.98 4.02
N LEU A 114 4.43 -0.89 2.72
CA LEU A 114 5.04 -1.75 1.72
C LEU A 114 6.56 -1.55 1.67
N LYS A 115 7.02 -0.31 1.62
CA LYS A 115 8.45 -0.01 1.58
C LYS A 115 9.14 -0.45 2.86
N ALA A 116 8.51 -0.23 4.02
CA ALA A 116 9.08 -0.66 5.29
C ALA A 116 9.24 -2.18 5.35
N SER A 117 8.24 -2.94 4.90
CA SER A 117 8.31 -4.40 4.92
C SER A 117 9.28 -4.94 3.87
N ALA A 118 9.38 -4.29 2.71
CA ALA A 118 10.21 -4.79 1.62
C ALA A 118 11.70 -4.52 1.83
N TYR A 119 12.06 -3.33 2.33
CA TYR A 119 13.49 -3.00 2.48
C TYR A 119 13.79 -2.10 3.68
N GLY A 120 12.86 -1.95 4.61
CA GLY A 120 13.12 -1.31 5.89
C GLY A 120 13.04 0.21 5.92
N TYR A 121 12.61 0.86 4.84
CA TYR A 121 12.43 2.30 4.84
C TYR A 121 11.14 2.66 5.59
N THR A 122 11.26 3.44 6.67
CA THR A 122 10.11 3.76 7.53
C THR A 122 9.64 5.19 7.43
N GLY A 123 10.21 5.99 6.54
CA GLY A 123 9.74 7.36 6.29
C GLY A 123 8.50 7.39 5.42
N TRP A 124 7.85 8.54 5.36
CA TRP A 124 6.72 8.72 4.47
C TRP A 124 7.21 8.87 3.03
N PRO A 125 6.57 8.19 2.06
CA PRO A 125 6.95 8.34 0.67
C PRO A 125 6.87 9.80 0.23
N GLY A 126 7.92 10.27 -0.45
CA GLY A 126 8.01 11.64 -0.89
C GLY A 126 8.67 12.57 0.12
N GLU A 127 9.01 12.07 1.30
CA GLU A 127 9.77 12.81 2.30
C GLU A 127 11.17 12.21 2.35
N GLY A 128 12.15 12.94 1.86
CA GLY A 128 13.52 12.44 1.82
C GLY A 128 13.71 11.45 0.69
N ASP A 129 14.64 10.53 0.88
CA ASP A 129 15.17 9.68 -0.19
C ASP A 129 14.58 8.28 -0.17
N ALA A 130 13.31 8.18 -0.16
CA ALA A 130 12.74 6.85 -0.23
C ALA A 130 12.99 6.21 -1.58
#